data_e0997eede93c45d5a0804e50f0e74208
#
_entry.id   e0997eede93c45d5a0804e50f0e74208
#
_cell.length_a   1.000
_cell.length_b   1.000
_cell.length_c   1.000
_cell.angle_alpha   90.00
_cell.angle_beta   90.00
_cell.angle_gamma   90.00
#
_symmetry.space_group_name_H-M   'P 1'
#
loop_
_entity.id
_entity.type
_entity.pdbx_description
1 polymer ?
#
loop_
_entity_poly.entity_id
_entity_poly.type
_entity_poly.pdbx_seq_one_letter_code
_entity_poly.pdbx_strand_id
1 'polypeptide(L)'
;MRKRMKTVRGLWAGLLAAAVVLTSAAPSALTVQAEEADAAQTAEVSGVEYQIYPTPHEMTYQDGGFDIGEVNIVYENGVDDVTKNRMTEVLSIKGKSESAAVTNAKVDGKTNILAGIYGSDGYVDKYVKEHYTVDKSLFDHHGSYFLASNKGEIVILGLDTDAVFYGITSLKHIFNQMDGTTIR
;
A
#
# COMPACT_ATOMS: atom_id res chain seq x y z
N MET A 1 -46.53 5.63 -27.86
CA MET A 1 -45.71 5.00 -28.92
C MET A 1 -44.60 4.14 -28.27
N ARG A 2 -44.74 2.84 -28.36
CA ARG A 2 -43.75 1.83 -27.88
C ARG A 2 -42.61 1.74 -28.88
N LYS A 3 -41.34 1.77 -28.43
CA LYS A 3 -40.25 1.24 -29.23
C LYS A 3 -39.38 0.31 -28.43
N ARG A 4 -39.24 -0.87 -28.99
CA ARG A 4 -38.72 -2.14 -28.47
C ARG A 4 -37.22 -2.16 -28.30
N MET A 5 -36.78 -2.90 -27.29
CA MET A 5 -35.47 -3.49 -27.10
C MET A 5 -35.01 -4.33 -28.28
N LYS A 6 -33.73 -4.31 -28.59
CA LYS A 6 -33.05 -5.38 -29.33
C LYS A 6 -31.83 -5.87 -28.58
N THR A 7 -31.98 -7.05 -28.04
CA THR A 7 -30.94 -7.95 -27.55
C THR A 7 -30.14 -8.50 -28.73
N VAL A 8 -28.82 -8.47 -28.68
CA VAL A 8 -27.95 -9.29 -29.55
C VAL A 8 -27.13 -10.21 -28.69
N ARG A 9 -27.47 -11.47 -28.70
CA ARG A 9 -26.68 -12.60 -28.20
C ARG A 9 -25.79 -13.06 -29.36
N GLY A 10 -24.49 -13.14 -29.14
CA GLY A 10 -23.54 -13.79 -30.04
C GLY A 10 -22.87 -14.95 -29.32
N LEU A 11 -23.35 -16.17 -29.57
CA LEU A 11 -22.67 -17.43 -29.30
C LEU A 11 -21.53 -17.59 -30.32
N TRP A 12 -20.38 -18.01 -29.82
CA TRP A 12 -19.40 -18.71 -30.65
C TRP A 12 -19.00 -19.99 -29.93
N ALA A 13 -19.40 -21.09 -30.53
CA ALA A 13 -19.04 -22.45 -30.18
C ALA A 13 -18.09 -23.01 -31.27
N GLY A 14 -17.19 -23.86 -30.85
CA GLY A 14 -16.62 -24.92 -31.68
C GLY A 14 -15.22 -24.68 -32.17
N LEU A 15 -14.22 -25.50 -31.90
CA LEU A 15 -14.08 -26.79 -32.56
C LEU A 15 -12.89 -27.55 -31.93
N LEU A 16 -13.15 -28.76 -31.48
CA LEU A 16 -12.15 -29.80 -31.16
C LEU A 16 -11.56 -30.33 -32.47
N ALA A 17 -10.23 -30.50 -32.50
CA ALA A 17 -9.62 -31.45 -33.42
C ALA A 17 -8.64 -32.36 -32.67
N ALA A 18 -9.07 -33.57 -32.47
CA ALA A 18 -8.24 -34.70 -32.01
C ALA A 18 -7.43 -35.24 -33.19
N ALA A 19 -6.13 -35.40 -33.01
CA ALA A 19 -5.31 -36.27 -33.89
C ALA A 19 -4.60 -37.29 -33.01
N VAL A 20 -5.09 -38.52 -33.09
CA VAL A 20 -4.46 -39.72 -32.56
C VAL A 20 -3.48 -40.23 -33.61
N VAL A 21 -2.21 -40.37 -33.24
CA VAL A 21 -1.28 -41.20 -33.98
C VAL A 21 -0.68 -42.25 -33.02
N LEU A 22 -1.07 -43.49 -33.25
CA LEU A 22 -0.48 -44.71 -32.68
C LEU A 22 0.71 -45.14 -33.54
N THR A 23 1.88 -45.36 -32.92
CA THR A 23 2.83 -46.34 -33.41
C THR A 23 3.70 -46.88 -32.26
N SER A 24 3.45 -48.15 -31.98
CA SER A 24 4.31 -49.31 -31.65
C SER A 24 5.63 -49.16 -30.87
N ALA A 25 5.61 -49.80 -29.71
CA ALA A 25 6.49 -50.80 -29.09
C ALA A 25 8.00 -50.76 -29.27
N ALA A 26 8.73 -50.70 -28.16
CA ALA A 26 9.63 -51.72 -27.57
C ALA A 26 10.33 -51.19 -26.28
N PRO A 27 10.84 -52.07 -25.42
CA PRO A 27 10.85 -51.80 -23.97
C PRO A 27 12.24 -51.43 -23.43
N SER A 28 12.23 -51.07 -22.14
CA SER A 28 13.38 -51.03 -21.21
C SER A 28 13.96 -49.66 -20.94
N ALA A 29 13.58 -49.10 -19.83
CA ALA A 29 14.43 -48.71 -18.72
C ALA A 29 13.55 -47.92 -17.72
N LEU A 30 13.41 -48.45 -16.53
CA LEU A 30 12.89 -47.74 -15.38
C LEU A 30 13.89 -46.63 -15.03
N THR A 31 13.65 -45.42 -15.53
CA THR A 31 14.19 -44.20 -14.94
C THR A 31 13.10 -43.65 -14.06
N VAL A 32 13.33 -43.74 -12.75
CA VAL A 32 12.59 -42.95 -11.76
C VAL A 32 12.92 -41.51 -12.07
N GLN A 33 12.05 -40.84 -12.81
CA GLN A 33 12.03 -39.39 -12.85
C GLN A 33 11.46 -38.93 -11.52
N ALA A 34 12.36 -38.36 -10.72
CA ALA A 34 11.96 -37.52 -9.63
C ALA A 34 11.04 -36.44 -10.22
N GLU A 35 9.81 -36.41 -9.73
CA GLU A 35 8.85 -35.37 -9.94
C GLU A 35 9.50 -34.07 -9.42
N GLU A 36 10.01 -33.25 -10.32
CA GLU A 36 10.40 -31.90 -10.01
C GLU A 36 9.11 -31.21 -9.56
N ALA A 37 9.00 -31.03 -8.24
CA ALA A 37 8.04 -30.14 -7.66
C ALA A 37 8.23 -28.80 -8.35
N ASP A 38 7.19 -28.39 -9.06
CA ASP A 38 7.02 -27.05 -9.61
C ASP A 38 7.22 -26.06 -8.45
N ALA A 39 8.47 -25.62 -8.31
CA ALA A 39 8.78 -24.51 -7.45
C ALA A 39 8.11 -23.31 -8.10
N ALA A 40 6.93 -22.98 -7.59
CA ALA A 40 6.32 -21.69 -7.85
C ALA A 40 7.42 -20.64 -7.69
N GLN A 41 7.91 -20.11 -8.79
CA GLN A 41 8.73 -18.93 -8.81
C GLN A 41 7.85 -17.82 -8.24
N THR A 42 7.95 -17.61 -6.94
CA THR A 42 7.61 -16.33 -6.35
C THR A 42 8.49 -15.32 -7.09
N ALA A 43 7.86 -14.56 -7.98
CA ALA A 43 8.51 -13.40 -8.58
C ALA A 43 9.05 -12.58 -7.40
N GLU A 44 10.37 -12.49 -7.29
CA GLU A 44 10.99 -11.58 -6.34
C GLU A 44 10.48 -10.19 -6.72
N VAL A 45 9.61 -9.64 -5.87
CA VAL A 45 9.23 -8.24 -5.94
C VAL A 45 10.52 -7.47 -5.70
N SER A 46 11.13 -6.96 -6.76
CA SER A 46 12.30 -6.11 -6.72
C SER A 46 11.89 -4.75 -6.13
N GLY A 47 11.47 -4.75 -4.89
CA GLY A 47 11.09 -3.58 -4.11
C GLY A 47 12.22 -3.17 -3.16
N VAL A 48 12.39 -1.88 -2.97
CA VAL A 48 13.26 -1.36 -1.92
C VAL A 48 12.66 -1.75 -0.58
N GLU A 49 13.34 -2.60 0.17
CA GLU A 49 12.94 -2.97 1.52
C GLU A 49 13.44 -1.92 2.51
N TYR A 50 12.53 -1.15 3.11
CA TYR A 50 12.90 -0.17 4.13
C TYR A 50 13.10 -0.84 5.49
N GLN A 51 14.20 -0.50 6.16
CA GLN A 51 14.46 -0.93 7.53
C GLN A 51 13.83 0.05 8.51
N ILE A 52 12.83 -0.41 9.26
CA ILE A 52 12.10 0.37 10.26
C ILE A 52 12.37 -0.20 11.64
N TYR A 53 12.68 0.67 12.61
CA TYR A 53 12.94 0.29 14.00
C TYR A 53 12.04 1.06 14.97
N PRO A 54 11.39 0.38 15.93
CA PRO A 54 11.27 -1.07 16.07
C PRO A 54 10.68 -1.72 14.80
N THR A 55 10.98 -3.01 14.58
CA THR A 55 10.44 -3.73 13.43
C THR A 55 8.92 -3.75 13.49
N PRO A 56 8.21 -3.30 12.42
CA PRO A 56 6.77 -3.38 12.36
C PRO A 56 6.27 -4.82 12.51
N HIS A 57 5.10 -4.99 13.12
CA HIS A 57 4.50 -6.29 13.30
C HIS A 57 4.14 -6.94 11.95
N GLU A 58 3.70 -6.13 11.00
CA GLU A 58 3.38 -6.55 9.64
C GLU A 58 3.84 -5.48 8.66
N MET A 59 4.41 -5.89 7.54
CA MET A 59 4.78 -5.04 6.42
C MET A 59 4.38 -5.71 5.12
N THR A 60 3.73 -4.96 4.26
CA THR A 60 3.42 -5.39 2.89
C THR A 60 3.98 -4.38 1.90
N TYR A 61 4.58 -4.88 0.84
CA TYR A 61 5.10 -4.07 -0.25
C TYR A 61 4.17 -4.20 -1.45
N GLN A 62 3.96 -3.10 -2.15
CA GLN A 62 3.21 -3.05 -3.40
C GLN A 62 4.12 -2.54 -4.51
N ASP A 63 3.89 -3.00 -5.72
CA ASP A 63 4.61 -2.50 -6.89
C ASP A 63 4.30 -1.03 -7.11
N GLY A 64 5.32 -0.28 -7.45
CA GLY A 64 5.22 1.13 -7.77
C GLY A 64 5.83 2.03 -6.72
N GLY A 65 5.71 3.33 -6.96
CA GLY A 65 6.20 4.38 -6.09
C GLY A 65 5.73 5.72 -6.64
N PHE A 66 6.03 6.80 -5.94
CA PHE A 66 5.75 8.15 -6.40
C PHE A 66 6.77 9.15 -5.85
N ASP A 67 6.95 10.24 -6.57
CA ASP A 67 7.78 11.33 -6.12
C ASP A 67 7.01 12.25 -5.16
N ILE A 68 7.63 12.57 -4.04
CA ILE A 68 7.10 13.55 -3.10
C ILE A 68 7.19 14.93 -3.74
N GLY A 69 6.07 15.45 -4.20
CA GLY A 69 5.91 16.77 -4.79
C GLY A 69 5.76 17.89 -3.75
N GLU A 70 4.86 18.84 -4.06
CA GLU A 70 4.38 19.78 -3.05
C GLU A 70 3.53 19.04 -2.02
N VAL A 71 3.76 19.32 -0.75
CA VAL A 71 3.13 18.58 0.36
C VAL A 71 1.92 19.34 0.88
N ASN A 72 0.83 18.61 1.09
CA ASN A 72 -0.33 19.03 1.86
C ASN A 72 -0.53 18.10 3.05
N ILE A 73 -0.67 18.64 4.26
CA ILE A 73 -0.84 17.85 5.48
C ILE A 73 -2.24 18.08 6.02
N VAL A 74 -2.90 16.98 6.38
CA VAL A 74 -4.17 16.99 7.10
C VAL A 74 -3.92 16.39 8.47
N TYR A 75 -4.06 17.19 9.51
CA TYR A 75 -4.06 16.72 10.89
C TYR A 75 -5.47 16.61 11.41
N GLU A 76 -5.77 15.51 12.04
CA GLU A 76 -7.01 15.35 12.77
C GLU A 76 -6.95 16.01 14.14
N ASN A 77 -8.13 16.39 14.67
CA ASN A 77 -8.22 16.90 16.03
C ASN A 77 -7.67 15.87 17.02
N GLY A 78 -6.86 16.30 17.98
CA GLY A 78 -6.21 15.42 18.94
C GLY A 78 -4.75 15.09 18.61
N VAL A 79 -4.29 15.33 17.38
CA VAL A 79 -2.86 15.32 17.07
C VAL A 79 -2.23 16.56 17.67
N ASP A 80 -1.33 16.37 18.62
CA ASP A 80 -0.71 17.46 19.38
C ASP A 80 0.44 18.17 18.62
N ASP A 81 0.90 19.28 19.19
CA ASP A 81 1.93 20.09 18.54
C ASP A 81 3.31 19.41 18.55
N VAL A 82 3.60 18.53 19.50
CA VAL A 82 4.86 17.75 19.52
C VAL A 82 4.89 16.82 18.31
N THR A 83 3.79 16.15 18.04
CA THR A 83 3.63 15.26 16.89
C THR A 83 3.66 16.02 15.57
N LYS A 84 3.04 17.21 15.49
CA LYS A 84 3.11 18.08 14.30
C LYS A 84 4.53 18.59 14.05
N ASN A 85 5.26 18.98 15.10
CA ASN A 85 6.67 19.37 14.98
C ASN A 85 7.54 18.21 14.49
N ARG A 86 7.27 16.98 14.94
CA ARG A 86 7.94 15.79 14.42
C ARG A 86 7.74 15.61 12.93
N MET A 87 6.55 15.84 12.41
CA MET A 87 6.28 15.81 10.96
C MET A 87 7.11 16.86 10.21
N THR A 88 7.20 18.07 10.75
CA THR A 88 8.02 19.14 10.15
C THR A 88 9.50 18.74 10.07
N GLU A 89 10.05 18.13 11.13
CA GLU A 89 11.41 17.59 11.12
C GLU A 89 11.60 16.52 10.04
N VAL A 90 10.65 15.59 9.89
CA VAL A 90 10.71 14.52 8.90
C VAL A 90 10.67 15.07 7.49
N LEU A 91 9.80 16.03 7.22
CA LEU A 91 9.70 16.69 5.92
C LEU A 91 10.97 17.48 5.56
N SER A 92 11.68 18.01 6.55
CA SER A 92 12.94 18.73 6.33
C SER A 92 14.06 17.85 5.75
N ILE A 93 14.01 16.52 6.00
CA ILE A 93 14.97 15.55 5.41
C ILE A 93 14.93 15.59 3.88
N LYS A 94 13.76 15.86 3.31
CA LYS A 94 13.56 15.96 1.86
C LYS A 94 13.36 17.42 1.37
N GLY A 95 13.64 18.40 2.22
CA GLY A 95 13.49 19.83 1.88
C GLY A 95 12.03 20.24 1.61
N LYS A 96 11.07 19.57 2.24
CA LYS A 96 9.64 19.79 2.00
C LYS A 96 8.92 20.52 3.13
N SER A 97 9.59 20.81 4.25
CA SER A 97 8.95 21.42 5.43
C SER A 97 8.47 22.84 5.20
N GLU A 98 9.24 23.68 4.49
CA GLU A 98 8.90 25.09 4.28
C GLU A 98 7.74 25.31 3.30
N SER A 99 7.55 24.37 2.37
CA SER A 99 6.50 24.42 1.34
C SER A 99 5.25 23.62 1.70
N ALA A 100 5.25 22.92 2.85
CA ALA A 100 4.14 22.11 3.28
C ALA A 100 2.97 22.99 3.72
N ALA A 101 1.81 22.81 3.09
CA ALA A 101 0.56 23.42 3.52
C ALA A 101 -0.16 22.54 4.53
N VAL A 102 -0.87 23.14 5.48
CA VAL A 102 -1.78 22.42 6.40
C VAL A 102 -3.20 22.79 6.07
N THR A 103 -4.02 21.78 5.78
CA THR A 103 -5.42 21.97 5.40
C THR A 103 -6.34 20.97 6.12
N ASN A 104 -7.65 21.05 5.86
CA ASN A 104 -8.64 20.16 6.49
C ASN A 104 -9.02 18.95 5.60
N ALA A 105 -8.50 18.88 4.38
CA ALA A 105 -8.80 17.82 3.42
C ALA A 105 -7.65 17.65 2.42
N LYS A 106 -7.68 16.55 1.66
CA LYS A 106 -6.75 16.32 0.55
C LYS A 106 -6.84 17.42 -0.50
N VAL A 107 -5.71 17.70 -1.13
CA VAL A 107 -5.60 18.66 -2.26
C VAL A 107 -5.10 17.91 -3.48
N ASP A 108 -5.82 18.02 -4.60
CA ASP A 108 -5.46 17.38 -5.85
C ASP A 108 -4.11 17.90 -6.38
N GLY A 109 -3.32 17.01 -6.96
CA GLY A 109 -2.02 17.34 -7.54
C GLY A 109 -0.89 17.51 -6.51
N LYS A 110 -1.16 17.36 -5.21
CA LYS A 110 -0.15 17.39 -4.15
C LYS A 110 0.09 16.01 -3.56
N THR A 111 1.24 15.86 -2.93
CA THR A 111 1.45 14.73 -2.01
C THR A 111 0.70 15.02 -0.73
N ASN A 112 -0.33 14.22 -0.45
CA ASN A 112 -1.15 14.40 0.75
C ASN A 112 -0.65 13.50 1.88
N ILE A 113 -0.36 14.09 3.04
CA ILE A 113 -0.04 13.38 4.27
C ILE A 113 -1.20 13.51 5.23
N LEU A 114 -1.83 12.39 5.55
CA LEU A 114 -2.99 12.32 6.42
C LEU A 114 -2.56 11.73 7.77
N ALA A 115 -2.69 12.49 8.84
CA ALA A 115 -2.31 12.07 10.18
C ALA A 115 -3.51 12.15 11.12
N GLY A 116 -3.99 11.00 11.58
CA GLY A 116 -5.24 10.89 12.32
C GLY A 116 -5.22 9.91 13.47
N ILE A 117 -6.30 9.92 14.24
CA ILE A 117 -6.52 9.11 15.43
C ILE A 117 -7.68 8.15 15.18
N TYR A 118 -7.43 6.85 15.41
CA TYR A 118 -8.41 5.79 15.26
C TYR A 118 -9.63 6.01 16.17
N GLY A 119 -10.83 5.85 15.61
CA GLY A 119 -12.08 5.99 16.35
C GLY A 119 -12.48 7.43 16.67
N SER A 120 -11.78 8.43 16.13
CA SER A 120 -12.11 9.85 16.31
C SER A 120 -13.36 10.30 15.53
N ASP A 121 -13.76 9.50 14.51
CA ASP A 121 -14.78 9.85 13.50
C ASP A 121 -14.44 11.14 12.71
N GLY A 122 -13.18 11.55 12.73
CA GLY A 122 -12.67 12.67 11.95
C GLY A 122 -12.43 12.33 10.49
N TYR A 123 -11.81 13.26 9.77
CA TYR A 123 -11.58 13.12 8.33
C TYR A 123 -10.65 11.92 8.00
N VAL A 124 -9.54 11.81 8.72
CA VAL A 124 -8.52 10.78 8.43
C VAL A 124 -9.02 9.39 8.84
N ASP A 125 -9.67 9.28 10.01
CA ASP A 125 -10.25 8.03 10.49
C ASP A 125 -11.32 7.49 9.51
N LYS A 126 -12.21 8.36 9.02
CA LYS A 126 -13.19 7.98 7.99
C LYS A 126 -12.53 7.60 6.69
N TYR A 127 -11.53 8.38 6.26
CA TYR A 127 -10.79 8.10 5.03
C TYR A 127 -10.14 6.72 5.07
N VAL A 128 -9.50 6.35 6.17
CA VAL A 128 -8.89 5.03 6.33
C VAL A 128 -9.96 3.92 6.29
N LYS A 129 -11.07 4.08 6.99
CA LYS A 129 -12.18 3.12 6.99
C LYS A 129 -12.78 2.88 5.59
N GLU A 130 -12.76 3.89 4.73
CA GLU A 130 -13.33 3.82 3.38
C GLU A 130 -12.35 3.25 2.34
N HIS A 131 -11.04 3.47 2.50
CA HIS A 131 -10.04 3.20 1.47
C HIS A 131 -9.07 2.08 1.81
N TYR A 132 -8.99 1.66 3.08
CA TYR A 132 -8.05 0.66 3.55
C TYR A 132 -8.75 -0.44 4.36
N THR A 133 -8.26 -1.65 4.22
CA THR A 133 -8.65 -2.75 5.12
C THR A 133 -7.60 -2.85 6.21
N VAL A 134 -7.94 -2.41 7.41
CA VAL A 134 -7.07 -2.46 8.58
C VAL A 134 -7.71 -3.34 9.64
N ASP A 135 -6.95 -4.31 10.16
CA ASP A 135 -7.43 -5.13 11.28
C ASP A 135 -7.60 -4.25 12.51
N LYS A 136 -8.81 -4.22 13.06
CA LYS A 136 -9.15 -3.43 14.25
C LYS A 136 -8.35 -3.83 15.47
N SER A 137 -7.94 -5.09 15.56
CA SER A 137 -7.11 -5.61 16.65
C SER A 137 -5.72 -4.95 16.72
N LEU A 138 -5.27 -4.33 15.61
CA LEU A 138 -4.08 -3.50 15.63
C LEU A 138 -4.16 -2.41 16.71
N PHE A 139 -5.33 -1.83 16.90
CA PHE A 139 -5.54 -0.72 17.84
C PHE A 139 -5.89 -1.15 19.27
N ASP A 140 -5.78 -2.45 19.60
CA ASP A 140 -5.93 -2.94 20.96
C ASP A 140 -4.67 -2.72 21.83
N HIS A 141 -3.56 -2.31 21.21
CA HIS A 141 -2.28 -2.12 21.88
C HIS A 141 -1.83 -0.67 21.87
N HIS A 142 -1.34 -0.20 23.01
CA HIS A 142 -0.79 1.15 23.14
C HIS A 142 0.36 1.39 22.15
N GLY A 143 0.37 2.56 21.53
CA GLY A 143 1.39 2.94 20.57
C GLY A 143 1.24 2.32 19.18
N SER A 144 0.16 1.60 18.93
CA SER A 144 -0.11 0.99 17.62
C SER A 144 -0.55 2.02 16.60
N TYR A 145 -0.01 1.88 15.40
CA TYR A 145 -0.36 2.73 14.26
C TYR A 145 -0.41 1.92 12.97
N PHE A 146 -1.18 2.42 12.03
CA PHE A 146 -1.21 2.05 10.63
C PHE A 146 -0.47 3.10 9.82
N LEU A 147 0.43 2.68 8.92
CA LEU A 147 1.15 3.54 7.98
C LEU A 147 1.01 2.96 6.57
N ALA A 148 0.53 3.75 5.64
CA ALA A 148 0.45 3.38 4.23
C ALA A 148 1.00 4.50 3.34
N SER A 149 1.57 4.11 2.20
CA SER A 149 2.07 5.01 1.18
C SER A 149 1.62 4.50 -0.19
N ASN A 150 0.86 5.30 -0.92
CA ASN A 150 0.34 4.91 -2.23
C ASN A 150 -0.07 6.14 -3.07
N LYS A 151 0.30 6.16 -4.36
CA LYS A 151 -0.22 7.09 -5.38
C LYS A 151 -0.30 8.57 -4.96
N GLY A 152 0.77 9.09 -4.36
CA GLY A 152 0.82 10.49 -3.95
C GLY A 152 0.19 10.79 -2.60
N GLU A 153 -0.08 9.76 -1.79
CA GLU A 153 -0.53 9.94 -0.43
C GLU A 153 0.26 9.09 0.57
N ILE A 154 0.39 9.62 1.78
CA ILE A 154 0.94 8.94 2.95
C ILE A 154 -0.10 9.06 4.06
N VAL A 155 -0.53 7.94 4.60
CA VAL A 155 -1.57 7.88 5.62
C VAL A 155 -1.01 7.30 6.91
N ILE A 156 -1.21 7.99 8.01
CA ILE A 156 -0.82 7.56 9.35
C ILE A 156 -2.07 7.63 10.23
N LEU A 157 -2.50 6.51 10.76
CA LEU A 157 -3.60 6.41 11.71
C LEU A 157 -3.07 5.74 12.99
N GLY A 158 -3.02 6.48 14.09
CA GLY A 158 -2.59 5.98 15.39
C GLY A 158 -3.75 5.73 16.34
N LEU A 159 -3.55 4.91 17.36
CA LEU A 159 -4.51 4.75 18.44
C LEU A 159 -4.74 6.08 19.20
N ASP A 160 -3.67 6.85 19.34
CA ASP A 160 -3.61 8.16 20.00
C ASP A 160 -2.53 9.03 19.34
N THR A 161 -2.28 10.23 19.87
CA THR A 161 -1.25 11.14 19.32
C THR A 161 0.16 10.55 19.43
N ASP A 162 0.48 9.78 20.48
CA ASP A 162 1.78 9.13 20.65
C ASP A 162 1.98 8.07 19.56
N ALA A 163 0.95 7.30 19.25
CA ALA A 163 0.97 6.32 18.18
C ALA A 163 1.17 6.99 16.80
N VAL A 164 0.54 8.14 16.56
CA VAL A 164 0.78 8.96 15.36
C VAL A 164 2.25 9.41 15.31
N PHE A 165 2.82 9.86 16.43
CA PHE A 165 4.23 10.21 16.53
C PHE A 165 5.15 9.05 16.15
N TYR A 166 4.84 7.83 16.59
CA TYR A 166 5.61 6.63 16.20
C TYR A 166 5.49 6.32 14.71
N GLY A 167 4.30 6.47 14.13
CA GLY A 167 4.09 6.34 12.68
C GLY A 167 4.92 7.36 11.89
N ILE A 168 4.98 8.61 12.33
CA ILE A 168 5.84 9.65 11.74
C ILE A 168 7.32 9.31 11.91
N THR A 169 7.70 8.68 13.02
CA THR A 169 9.08 8.22 13.22
C THR A 169 9.45 7.09 12.26
N SER A 170 8.53 6.19 11.96
CA SER A 170 8.72 5.18 10.90
C SER A 170 8.85 5.82 9.52
N LEU A 171 8.05 6.84 9.22
CA LEU A 171 8.21 7.63 8.00
C LEU A 171 9.59 8.30 7.93
N LYS A 172 10.16 8.75 9.05
CA LYS A 172 11.54 9.25 9.11
C LYS A 172 12.55 8.19 8.67
N HIS A 173 12.38 6.95 9.13
CA HIS A 173 13.28 5.86 8.73
C HIS A 173 13.19 5.61 7.21
N ILE A 174 11.99 5.63 6.65
CA ILE A 174 11.78 5.53 5.20
C ILE A 174 12.46 6.69 4.48
N PHE A 175 12.23 7.94 4.88
CA PHE A 175 12.79 9.13 4.24
C PHE A 175 14.32 9.15 4.26
N ASN A 176 14.96 8.66 5.33
CA ASN A 176 16.41 8.55 5.41
C ASN A 176 16.99 7.53 4.42
N GLN A 177 16.22 6.53 4.02
CA GLN A 177 16.65 5.44 3.14
C GLN A 177 16.23 5.66 1.68
N MET A 178 15.32 6.60 1.42
CA MET A 178 14.91 6.97 0.06
C MET A 178 16.04 7.59 -0.72
N ASP A 179 16.21 7.16 -1.96
CA ASP A 179 17.03 7.88 -2.94
C ASP A 179 16.24 9.04 -3.55
N GLY A 180 16.75 10.26 -3.39
CA GLY A 180 16.04 11.48 -3.80
C GLY A 180 14.71 11.69 -3.06
N THR A 181 13.63 11.92 -3.82
CA THR A 181 12.27 12.17 -3.31
C THR A 181 11.27 11.06 -3.63
N THR A 182 11.71 9.98 -4.23
CA THR A 182 10.83 8.86 -4.62
C THR A 182 10.65 7.89 -3.46
N ILE A 183 9.40 7.73 -2.98
CA ILE A 183 9.00 6.67 -2.05
C ILE A 183 8.52 5.47 -2.87
N ARG A 184 8.94 4.28 -2.49
CA ARG A 184 8.65 3.02 -3.19
C ARG A 184 8.06 2.00 -2.25
#